data_d5a71a07d02b28e7ba5c95dc8eb9215a
#
_entry.id   d5a71a07d02b28e7ba5c95dc8eb9215a
#
_cell.length_a   1.000
_cell.length_b   1.000
_cell.length_c   1.000
_cell.angle_alpha   90.00
_cell.angle_beta   90.00
_cell.angle_gamma   90.00
#
_symmetry.space_group_name_H-M   'P 1'
#
loop_
_entity.id
_entity.type
_entity.pdbx_description
1 polymer ?
#
loop_
_entity_poly.entity_id
_entity_poly.type
_entity_poly.pdbx_seq_one_letter_code
_entity_poly.pdbx_strand_id
1 'polypeptide(L)'
;KDIGLFRTSGPRHLAFAGITAYSLYKWYDNHRYCSHCGNRLVRHDKERMLYCEKCNNTEYPKIMTAVIIAVTNGNKILLSKYANREYTRYALLAGFTEIGESVEETVKREVMEEVGLHVKNLRYYKSQPWSFSDTL
;
A
#
# COMPACT_ATOMS: atom_id res chain seq x y z
N LYS A 1 -2.77 14.98 12.73
CA LYS A 1 -3.17 13.98 13.74
C LYS A 1 -2.24 12.78 13.57
N ASP A 2 -1.67 12.31 14.66
CA ASP A 2 -0.70 11.21 14.63
C ASP A 2 -1.45 9.87 14.51
N ILE A 3 -1.37 9.26 13.33
CA ILE A 3 -1.92 7.92 13.07
C ILE A 3 -1.08 6.82 13.74
N GLY A 4 0.14 7.16 14.20
CA GLY A 4 1.01 6.26 14.97
C GLY A 4 0.35 5.72 16.23
N LEU A 5 -0.65 6.43 16.77
CA LEU A 5 -1.47 5.96 17.89
C LEU A 5 -2.03 4.54 17.65
N PHE A 6 -2.48 4.24 16.45
CA PHE A 6 -3.04 2.91 16.13
C PHE A 6 -2.00 1.78 16.11
N ARG A 7 -0.69 2.08 16.09
CA ARG A 7 0.37 1.05 16.22
C ARG A 7 0.55 0.54 17.62
N THR A 8 0.33 1.41 18.61
CA THR A 8 0.65 1.17 20.02
C THR A 8 -0.58 0.97 20.88
N SER A 9 -1.77 1.36 20.38
CA SER A 9 -3.03 1.21 21.10
C SER A 9 -3.55 -0.22 21.04
N GLY A 10 -4.00 -0.73 22.16
CA GLY A 10 -4.74 -1.99 22.25
C GLY A 10 -6.21 -1.73 22.50
N PRO A 11 -7.08 -2.71 22.28
CA PRO A 11 -6.82 -4.00 21.65
C PRO A 11 -6.65 -3.91 20.12
N ARG A 12 -5.85 -4.81 19.55
CA ARG A 12 -5.43 -4.74 18.12
C ARG A 12 -6.57 -4.67 17.11
N HIS A 13 -7.68 -5.36 17.36
CA HIS A 13 -8.84 -5.33 16.45
C HIS A 13 -9.52 -3.95 16.39
N LEU A 14 -9.56 -3.22 17.51
CA LEU A 14 -10.06 -1.84 17.54
C LEU A 14 -9.09 -0.87 16.86
N ALA A 15 -7.79 -1.05 17.08
CA ALA A 15 -6.76 -0.28 16.38
C ALA A 15 -6.83 -0.48 14.87
N PHE A 16 -7.03 -1.73 14.41
CA PHE A 16 -7.22 -2.05 13.00
C PHE A 16 -8.52 -1.44 12.44
N ALA A 17 -9.62 -1.52 13.17
CA ALA A 17 -10.88 -0.88 12.78
C ALA A 17 -10.73 0.64 12.68
N GLY A 18 -10.05 1.25 13.65
CA GLY A 18 -9.81 2.70 13.68
C GLY A 18 -8.97 3.19 12.50
N ILE A 19 -7.88 2.50 12.17
CA ILE A 19 -7.04 2.89 11.03
C ILE A 19 -7.76 2.65 9.69
N THR A 20 -8.53 1.57 9.58
CA THR A 20 -9.35 1.29 8.39
C THR A 20 -10.41 2.38 8.19
N ALA A 21 -11.10 2.77 9.25
CA ALA A 21 -12.05 3.88 9.21
C ALA A 21 -11.39 5.20 8.83
N TYR A 22 -10.18 5.45 9.33
CA TYR A 22 -9.40 6.64 8.97
C TYR A 22 -9.01 6.64 7.48
N SER A 23 -8.54 5.51 6.93
CA SER A 23 -8.21 5.39 5.50
C SER A 23 -9.44 5.65 4.62
N LEU A 24 -10.59 5.07 4.97
CA LEU A 24 -11.84 5.34 4.26
C LEU A 24 -12.27 6.81 4.37
N TYR A 25 -12.17 7.40 5.56
CA TYR A 25 -12.47 8.83 5.76
C TYR A 25 -11.57 9.69 4.85
N LYS A 26 -10.27 9.42 4.82
CA LYS A 26 -9.30 10.13 3.96
C LYS A 26 -9.66 9.99 2.49
N TRP A 27 -10.03 8.79 2.05
CA TRP A 27 -10.45 8.57 0.68
C TRP A 27 -11.68 9.42 0.33
N TYR A 28 -12.74 9.41 1.14
CA TYR A 28 -13.93 10.25 0.92
C TYR A 28 -13.61 11.75 0.95
N ASP A 29 -12.72 12.17 1.83
CA ASP A 29 -12.33 13.58 1.96
C ASP A 29 -11.52 14.08 0.76
N ASN A 30 -10.66 13.22 0.22
CA ASN A 30 -9.81 13.54 -0.93
C ASN A 30 -10.53 13.43 -2.28
N HIS A 31 -11.64 12.69 -2.37
CA HIS A 31 -12.37 12.45 -3.62
C HIS A 31 -13.74 13.15 -3.61
N ARG A 32 -13.72 14.47 -3.48
CA ARG A 32 -14.96 15.29 -3.48
C ARG A 32 -15.41 15.67 -4.88
N TYR A 33 -14.49 15.74 -5.83
CA TYR A 33 -14.72 16.18 -7.19
C TYR A 33 -14.22 15.13 -8.19
N CYS A 34 -14.94 15.03 -9.30
CA CYS A 34 -14.63 14.10 -10.37
C CYS A 34 -13.28 14.46 -11.03
N SER A 35 -12.38 13.50 -11.10
CA SER A 35 -11.08 13.62 -11.76
C SER A 35 -11.18 13.90 -13.27
N HIS A 36 -12.30 13.53 -13.90
CA HIS A 36 -12.53 13.72 -15.33
C HIS A 36 -13.14 15.08 -15.69
N CYS A 37 -14.18 15.53 -14.96
CA CYS A 37 -14.94 16.72 -15.38
C CYS A 37 -15.08 17.81 -14.29
N GLY A 38 -14.48 17.62 -13.13
CA GLY A 38 -14.51 18.59 -12.02
C GLY A 38 -15.84 18.70 -11.27
N ASN A 39 -16.88 17.98 -11.65
CA ASN A 39 -18.16 18.01 -10.96
C ASN A 39 -18.06 17.29 -9.61
N ARG A 40 -18.94 17.67 -8.67
CA ARG A 40 -18.99 17.02 -7.36
C ARG A 40 -19.37 15.54 -7.53
N LEU A 41 -18.66 14.68 -6.83
CA LEU A 41 -18.97 13.25 -6.75
C LEU A 41 -20.02 13.00 -5.67
N VAL A 42 -20.88 12.01 -5.91
CA VAL A 42 -21.90 11.54 -4.97
C VAL A 42 -21.61 10.09 -4.57
N ARG A 43 -22.08 9.69 -3.38
CA ARG A 43 -21.93 8.32 -2.90
C ARG A 43 -22.93 7.42 -3.57
N HIS A 44 -22.48 6.23 -3.96
CA HIS A 44 -23.38 5.18 -4.39
C HIS A 44 -24.04 4.50 -3.19
N ASP A 45 -25.29 4.11 -3.29
CA ASP A 45 -26.08 3.55 -2.20
C ASP A 45 -25.80 2.07 -1.91
N LYS A 46 -25.38 1.31 -2.92
CA LYS A 46 -25.13 -0.13 -2.83
C LYS A 46 -23.66 -0.50 -2.77
N GLU A 47 -22.78 0.28 -3.39
CA GLU A 47 -21.36 -0.02 -3.48
C GLU A 47 -20.52 1.07 -2.79
N ARG A 48 -19.35 0.68 -2.30
CA ARG A 48 -18.37 1.61 -1.76
C ARG A 48 -17.62 2.30 -2.88
N MET A 49 -18.34 3.15 -3.61
CA MET A 49 -17.79 4.00 -4.65
C MET A 49 -18.38 5.39 -4.60
N LEU A 50 -17.71 6.30 -5.27
CA LEU A 50 -18.22 7.62 -5.62
C LEU A 50 -18.46 7.66 -7.13
N TYR A 51 -19.48 8.37 -7.58
CA TYR A 51 -19.75 8.51 -8.99
C TYR A 51 -20.13 9.95 -9.36
N CYS A 52 -19.90 10.29 -10.61
CA CYS A 52 -20.23 11.59 -11.16
C CYS A 52 -21.53 11.51 -11.95
N GLU A 53 -22.58 12.17 -11.51
CA GLU A 53 -23.87 12.21 -12.21
C GLU A 53 -23.79 12.90 -13.58
N LYS A 54 -22.76 13.74 -13.80
CA LYS A 54 -22.60 14.48 -15.07
C LYS A 54 -21.92 13.66 -16.18
N CYS A 55 -20.90 12.86 -15.86
CA CYS A 55 -20.11 12.14 -16.85
C CYS A 55 -20.01 10.64 -16.59
N ASN A 56 -20.73 10.12 -15.60
CA ASN A 56 -20.76 8.72 -15.21
C ASN A 56 -19.39 8.13 -14.81
N ASN A 57 -18.37 8.98 -14.56
CA ASN A 57 -17.10 8.51 -14.02
C ASN A 57 -17.27 7.95 -12.60
N THR A 58 -16.63 6.83 -12.32
CA THR A 58 -16.69 6.15 -11.03
C THR A 58 -15.31 6.13 -10.36
N GLU A 59 -15.29 6.33 -9.03
CA GLU A 59 -14.10 6.28 -8.22
C GLU A 59 -14.28 5.26 -7.10
N TYR A 60 -13.39 4.26 -7.07
CA TYR A 60 -13.33 3.26 -6.00
C TYR A 60 -12.18 3.57 -5.04
N PRO A 61 -12.24 3.11 -3.76
CA PRO A 61 -11.09 3.17 -2.88
C PRO A 61 -9.89 2.47 -3.53
N LYS A 62 -8.79 3.21 -3.67
CA LYS A 62 -7.56 2.67 -4.27
C LYS A 62 -6.80 1.88 -3.21
N ILE A 63 -6.31 0.70 -3.60
CA ILE A 63 -5.39 -0.10 -2.81
C ILE A 63 -4.12 -0.21 -3.65
N MET A 64 -3.04 0.38 -3.16
CA MET A 64 -1.73 0.29 -3.80
C MET A 64 -1.07 -1.01 -3.39
N THR A 65 -0.79 -1.89 -4.35
CA THR A 65 -0.10 -3.14 -4.10
C THR A 65 1.40 -2.89 -3.95
N ALA A 66 1.99 -3.43 -2.89
CA ALA A 66 3.43 -3.41 -2.69
C ALA A 66 3.94 -4.79 -2.31
N VAL A 67 5.20 -5.05 -2.60
CA VAL A 67 5.89 -6.27 -2.18
C VAL A 67 6.89 -5.95 -1.07
N ILE A 68 7.04 -6.87 -0.11
CA ILE A 68 8.13 -6.87 0.86
C ILE A 68 8.91 -8.17 0.63
N ILE A 69 10.21 -8.06 0.36
CA ILE A 69 11.00 -9.12 -0.24
C ILE A 69 12.11 -9.57 0.71
N ALA A 70 12.04 -10.82 1.16
CA ALA A 70 13.12 -11.48 1.88
C ALA A 70 14.03 -12.23 0.87
N VAL A 71 15.11 -11.60 0.44
CA VAL A 71 16.10 -12.24 -0.43
C VAL A 71 17.02 -13.11 0.43
N THR A 72 17.08 -14.41 0.14
CA THR A 72 17.87 -15.37 0.92
C THR A 72 18.89 -16.11 0.06
N ASN A 73 20.00 -16.48 0.66
CA ASN A 73 21.00 -17.39 0.07
C ASN A 73 21.52 -18.33 1.16
N GLY A 74 21.07 -19.59 1.12
CA GLY A 74 21.32 -20.56 2.19
C GLY A 74 20.74 -20.06 3.52
N ASN A 75 21.60 -19.87 4.52
CA ASN A 75 21.25 -19.39 5.86
C ASN A 75 21.37 -17.85 6.02
N LYS A 76 21.59 -17.11 4.94
CA LYS A 76 21.74 -15.67 4.93
C LYS A 76 20.50 -14.99 4.40
N ILE A 77 20.20 -13.80 4.93
CA ILE A 77 19.14 -12.90 4.46
C ILE A 77 19.74 -11.54 4.14
N LEU A 78 19.32 -10.95 3.02
CA LEU A 78 19.71 -9.60 2.66
C LEU A 78 18.81 -8.60 3.40
N LEU A 79 19.44 -7.63 4.05
CA LEU A 79 18.77 -6.54 4.72
C LEU A 79 19.35 -5.21 4.23
N SER A 80 18.48 -4.24 4.04
CA SER A 80 18.84 -2.87 3.72
C SER A 80 18.86 -1.99 4.97
N LYS A 81 19.56 -0.86 4.89
CA LYS A 81 19.57 0.16 5.93
C LYS A 81 19.65 1.53 5.25
N TYR A 82 18.81 2.45 5.68
CA TYR A 82 18.87 3.82 5.15
C TYR A 82 20.17 4.51 5.56
N ALA A 83 20.88 5.03 4.58
CA ALA A 83 22.03 5.89 4.84
C ALA A 83 21.55 7.29 5.25
N ASN A 84 22.21 7.87 6.25
CA ASN A 84 22.01 9.25 6.68
C ASN A 84 20.56 9.65 7.04
N ARG A 85 19.78 8.71 7.60
CA ARG A 85 18.43 8.98 8.14
C ARG A 85 18.37 8.64 9.63
N GLU A 86 17.43 9.28 10.34
CA GLU A 86 17.17 8.98 11.76
C GLU A 86 16.71 7.54 11.98
N TYR A 87 16.05 6.94 10.99
CA TYR A 87 15.64 5.54 11.04
C TYR A 87 16.83 4.62 10.80
N THR A 88 17.32 4.01 11.88
CA THR A 88 18.55 3.20 11.90
C THR A 88 18.33 1.69 11.87
N ARG A 89 17.07 1.22 11.81
CA ARG A 89 16.74 -0.21 11.79
C ARG A 89 16.97 -0.81 10.40
N TYR A 90 17.29 -2.10 10.38
CA TYR A 90 17.32 -2.87 9.16
C TYR A 90 15.91 -3.12 8.63
N ALA A 91 15.79 -3.18 7.32
CA ALA A 91 14.54 -3.44 6.60
C ALA A 91 14.76 -4.49 5.51
N LEU A 92 13.69 -5.16 5.10
CA LEU A 92 13.64 -5.92 3.87
C LEU A 92 13.49 -4.95 2.69
N LEU A 93 13.85 -5.40 1.48
CA LEU A 93 13.56 -4.65 0.26
C LEU A 93 12.05 -4.55 0.08
N ALA A 94 11.56 -3.44 -0.45
CA ALA A 94 10.14 -3.23 -0.65
C ALA A 94 9.89 -2.22 -1.75
N GLY A 95 8.88 -2.47 -2.58
CA GLY A 95 8.48 -1.54 -3.62
C GLY A 95 7.05 -1.73 -4.08
N PHE A 96 6.56 -0.77 -4.84
CA PHE A 96 5.21 -0.79 -5.37
C PHE A 96 5.13 -1.54 -6.71
N THR A 97 4.02 -2.26 -6.89
CA THR A 97 3.68 -2.85 -8.18
C THR A 97 3.29 -1.75 -9.16
N GLU A 98 3.83 -1.79 -10.36
CA GLU A 98 3.46 -0.88 -11.43
C GLU A 98 2.35 -1.45 -12.30
N ILE A 99 1.68 -0.57 -13.07
CA ILE A 99 0.60 -0.97 -13.99
C ILE A 99 1.17 -1.93 -15.04
N GLY A 100 0.57 -3.12 -15.12
CA GLY A 100 0.97 -4.16 -16.05
C GLY A 100 1.93 -5.21 -15.49
N GLU A 101 2.41 -5.04 -14.26
CA GLU A 101 3.25 -6.02 -13.60
C GLU A 101 2.44 -7.05 -12.79
N SER A 102 2.89 -8.28 -12.81
CA SER A 102 2.56 -9.25 -11.76
C SER A 102 3.40 -8.99 -10.50
N VAL A 103 2.99 -9.51 -9.35
CA VAL A 103 3.77 -9.38 -8.11
C VAL A 103 5.15 -10.04 -8.21
N GLU A 104 5.28 -11.10 -9.00
CA GLU A 104 6.55 -11.78 -9.29
C GLU A 104 7.49 -10.93 -10.15
N GLU A 105 6.95 -10.18 -11.10
CA GLU A 105 7.72 -9.22 -11.91
C GLU A 105 8.17 -8.05 -11.08
N THR A 106 7.28 -7.50 -10.25
CA THR A 106 7.63 -6.45 -9.27
C THR A 106 8.78 -6.88 -8.37
N VAL A 107 8.74 -8.10 -7.81
CA VAL A 107 9.83 -8.62 -6.98
C VAL A 107 11.16 -8.64 -7.73
N LYS A 108 11.17 -9.11 -8.98
CA LYS A 108 12.40 -9.17 -9.79
C LYS A 108 12.93 -7.78 -10.14
N ARG A 109 12.04 -6.85 -10.51
CA ARG A 109 12.40 -5.47 -10.83
C ARG A 109 12.96 -4.75 -9.60
N GLU A 110 12.25 -4.74 -8.48
CA GLU A 110 12.66 -4.04 -7.26
C GLU A 110 14.01 -4.56 -6.73
N VAL A 111 14.24 -5.89 -6.72
CA VAL A 111 15.53 -6.43 -6.29
C VAL A 111 16.64 -6.05 -7.26
N MET A 112 16.37 -5.99 -8.55
CA MET A 112 17.35 -5.53 -9.53
C MET A 112 17.67 -4.05 -9.35
N GLU A 113 16.67 -3.21 -9.16
CA GLU A 113 16.82 -1.76 -9.01
C GLU A 113 17.54 -1.38 -7.71
N GLU A 114 17.17 -2.01 -6.58
CA GLU A 114 17.74 -1.64 -5.28
C GLU A 114 19.13 -2.23 -5.02
N VAL A 115 19.40 -3.45 -5.50
CA VAL A 115 20.63 -4.18 -5.12
C VAL A 115 21.35 -4.87 -6.28
N GLY A 116 20.86 -4.77 -7.52
CA GLY A 116 21.50 -5.31 -8.71
C GLY A 116 21.53 -6.85 -8.78
N LEU A 117 20.60 -7.53 -8.13
CA LEU A 117 20.58 -8.98 -8.06
C LEU A 117 19.44 -9.58 -8.90
N HIS A 118 19.72 -10.71 -9.57
CA HIS A 118 18.69 -11.58 -10.15
C HIS A 118 18.23 -12.60 -9.11
N VAL A 119 16.91 -12.64 -8.86
CA VAL A 119 16.30 -13.59 -7.92
C VAL A 119 15.51 -14.68 -8.66
N LYS A 120 15.44 -15.85 -8.03
CA LYS A 120 14.70 -17.03 -8.51
C LYS A 120 14.01 -17.73 -7.33
N ASN A 121 13.20 -18.73 -7.62
CA ASN A 121 12.50 -19.55 -6.62
C ASN A 121 11.63 -18.70 -5.69
N LEU A 122 10.87 -17.77 -6.26
CA LEU A 122 9.96 -16.91 -5.52
C LEU A 122 8.92 -17.76 -4.78
N ARG A 123 8.69 -17.43 -3.51
CA ARG A 123 7.66 -18.07 -2.69
C ARG A 123 6.81 -17.02 -2.03
N TYR A 124 5.52 -17.10 -2.23
CA TYR A 124 4.57 -16.28 -1.49
C TYR A 124 4.55 -16.72 -0.01
N TYR A 125 4.64 -15.76 0.89
CA TYR A 125 4.57 -16.00 2.32
C TYR A 125 3.18 -15.64 2.86
N LYS A 126 2.80 -14.37 2.77
CA LYS A 126 1.49 -13.85 3.14
C LYS A 126 1.32 -12.41 2.65
N SER A 127 0.06 -11.92 2.64
CA SER A 127 -0.24 -10.50 2.54
C SER A 127 -0.93 -9.98 3.80
N GLN A 128 -0.81 -8.69 4.00
CA GLN A 128 -1.52 -7.98 5.05
C GLN A 128 -1.69 -6.51 4.67
N PRO A 129 -2.78 -5.86 5.09
CA PRO A 129 -2.96 -4.43 4.89
C PRO A 129 -1.85 -3.64 5.57
N TRP A 130 -1.29 -2.65 4.86
CA TRP A 130 -0.36 -1.70 5.41
C TRP A 130 -1.08 -0.38 5.67
N SER A 131 -1.57 -0.22 6.89
CA SER A 131 -2.57 0.78 7.26
C SER A 131 -2.06 2.24 7.33
N PHE A 132 -0.77 2.50 7.08
CA PHE A 132 -0.19 3.85 7.11
C PHE A 132 -0.30 4.56 5.76
N SER A 133 -0.42 3.80 4.72
CA SER A 133 -0.70 4.23 3.37
C SER A 133 -1.70 3.22 2.78
N ASP A 134 -2.51 3.60 1.83
CA ASP A 134 -3.54 2.74 1.23
C ASP A 134 -2.90 1.56 0.44
N THR A 135 -2.11 0.71 1.15
CA THR A 135 -1.23 -0.32 0.59
C THR A 135 -1.60 -1.70 1.12
N LEU A 136 -1.49 -2.69 0.25
CA LEU A 136 -1.58 -4.12 0.53
C LEU A 136 -0.31 -4.82 0.06
#